data_4506ebe95591e6cb66fc75fe54cbdc11
#
_entry.id   4506ebe95591e6cb66fc75fe54cbdc11
#
_cell.length_a   1.000
_cell.length_b   1.000
_cell.length_c   1.000
_cell.angle_alpha   90.00
_cell.angle_beta   90.00
_cell.angle_gamma   90.00
#
_symmetry.space_group_name_H-M   'P 1'
#
loop_
_entity.id
_entity.type
_entity.pdbx_description
1 polymer ?
#
loop_
_entity_poly.entity_id
_entity_poly.type
_entity_poly.pdbx_seq_one_letter_code
_entity_poly.pdbx_strand_id
1 'polypeptide(L)'
;MSISKCPVTHLTMNNGAPVADNQNSLTAGPRGPLLAQDLWLNEKLADFVREVIPERRMHAKGSGAFGTFTVTHDITKYTRAKIFSEVGKQTEMFARFTTVAGERGAADAERDIRGFALKFYTEEGNWDMVGNNTPVFFLRDPRKFPDLNKAVKRDPRTNMRSATNNWDFWTLLPEALHQVTIVMSDRGIPASYRHMHGFGSHTYSFWNEAGERFWVKFHFRSQQGIKNLTNEEAAKIIADDRESHQRDLYEAIERGEFPKWTMYIQVMPEADAEKVPYHPFDLTKVWPKKDYPLIEVGEFELNRNPENFFADVEQSAFAPSNLVPGIGASPDKMLQARLFNYADAQRYRLGVNLHQIPVNRPRCPVHSNQRDGQGRADGNYGSLPHYEPNSFGQWQEQPDFAEPPLRINGDAAHWDYRQDDNDYFSQPRALFNLMSDAQKQALFNNTAAAMGDAPDFIKYRHIRNCYRCDPAYGEGVAKALGLTVEDAQAARANDPALGQPGLL
;
A
#
# COMPACT_ATOMS: atom_id res chain seq x y z
N MET A 1 31.70 12.36 -1.53
CA MET A 1 31.32 12.90 -0.21
C MET A 1 32.57 13.23 0.58
N SER A 2 32.81 14.49 0.95
CA SER A 2 33.82 14.83 1.93
C SER A 2 33.28 14.41 3.30
N ILE A 3 33.82 13.39 3.88
CA ILE A 3 33.61 13.07 5.31
C ILE A 3 34.19 14.28 6.05
N SER A 4 33.33 15.21 6.48
CA SER A 4 33.74 16.22 7.44
C SER A 4 34.27 15.44 8.63
N LYS A 5 35.48 15.75 9.07
CA LYS A 5 36.03 15.17 10.33
C LYS A 5 35.09 15.59 11.46
N CYS A 6 34.13 14.71 11.79
CA CYS A 6 33.37 14.85 13.02
C CYS A 6 34.38 14.92 14.18
N PRO A 7 34.21 15.80 15.16
CA PRO A 7 35.02 15.75 16.37
C PRO A 7 34.91 14.33 16.95
N VAL A 8 36.03 13.80 17.44
CA VAL A 8 36.09 12.45 18.01
C VAL A 8 35.01 12.32 19.08
N THR A 9 33.98 11.53 18.78
CA THR A 9 32.91 11.25 19.74
C THR A 9 33.29 10.00 20.50
N HIS A 10 33.36 10.07 21.84
CA HIS A 10 33.67 8.94 22.67
C HIS A 10 32.51 7.96 22.77
N LEU A 11 32.81 6.67 22.79
CA LEU A 11 31.84 5.61 22.97
C LEU A 11 31.34 5.60 24.42
N THR A 12 29.98 5.53 24.56
CA THR A 12 29.32 5.42 25.87
C THR A 12 28.31 4.28 25.89
N MET A 13 27.99 3.79 27.07
CA MET A 13 26.79 3.01 27.34
C MET A 13 25.53 3.86 27.19
N ASN A 14 24.36 3.23 27.16
CA ASN A 14 23.04 3.94 27.06
C ASN A 14 22.78 4.89 28.25
N ASN A 15 23.35 4.61 29.42
CA ASN A 15 23.27 5.49 30.60
C ASN A 15 24.29 6.65 30.57
N GLY A 16 25.06 6.80 29.49
CA GLY A 16 26.09 7.83 29.31
C GLY A 16 27.46 7.49 29.91
N ALA A 17 27.65 6.35 30.56
CA ALA A 17 28.96 5.97 31.13
C ALA A 17 29.97 5.67 30.01
N PRO A 18 31.26 6.13 30.16
CA PRO A 18 32.30 5.85 29.17
C PRO A 18 32.61 4.35 29.02
N VAL A 19 32.79 3.91 27.78
CA VAL A 19 33.22 2.54 27.46
C VAL A 19 34.74 2.54 27.33
N ALA A 20 35.41 1.81 28.22
CA ALA A 20 36.88 1.76 28.28
C ALA A 20 37.49 0.82 27.21
N ASP A 21 36.86 -0.31 26.95
CA ASP A 21 37.27 -1.30 25.97
C ASP A 21 36.06 -1.88 25.22
N ASN A 22 36.08 -1.80 23.89
CA ASN A 22 35.06 -2.39 23.00
C ASN A 22 35.64 -3.55 22.16
N GLN A 23 36.90 -3.94 22.39
CA GLN A 23 37.56 -4.99 21.63
C GLN A 23 37.64 -6.31 22.41
N ASN A 24 37.67 -6.25 23.74
CA ASN A 24 37.88 -7.41 24.58
C ASN A 24 36.84 -7.48 25.69
N SER A 25 36.33 -8.70 25.94
CA SER A 25 35.44 -8.95 27.06
C SER A 25 36.22 -9.07 28.39
N LEU A 26 35.55 -8.73 29.48
CA LEU A 26 36.11 -8.86 30.83
C LEU A 26 36.15 -10.33 31.26
N THR A 27 37.34 -10.88 31.44
CA THR A 27 37.55 -12.27 31.83
C THR A 27 38.46 -12.40 33.04
N ALA A 28 38.43 -13.54 33.74
CA ALA A 28 39.34 -13.88 34.83
C ALA A 28 40.69 -14.39 34.27
N GLY A 29 41.51 -13.47 33.78
CA GLY A 29 42.75 -13.76 33.08
C GLY A 29 42.55 -14.16 31.61
N PRO A 30 43.61 -14.33 30.82
CA PRO A 30 43.56 -14.50 29.37
C PRO A 30 42.81 -15.76 28.88
N ARG A 31 42.65 -16.76 29.73
CA ARG A 31 41.98 -18.03 29.45
C ARG A 31 40.83 -18.34 30.43
N GLY A 32 40.50 -17.38 31.29
CA GLY A 32 39.46 -17.54 32.30
C GLY A 32 38.07 -17.29 31.76
N PRO A 33 37.04 -17.56 32.58
CA PRO A 33 35.68 -17.34 32.21
C PRO A 33 35.37 -15.85 32.11
N LEU A 34 34.32 -15.54 31.29
CA LEU A 34 33.68 -14.24 31.22
C LEU A 34 33.07 -13.87 32.57
N LEU A 35 33.12 -12.60 32.95
CA LEU A 35 32.56 -12.10 34.19
C LEU A 35 31.24 -11.33 33.90
N ALA A 36 30.22 -11.62 34.70
CA ALA A 36 28.89 -10.96 34.58
C ALA A 36 28.95 -9.44 34.77
N GLN A 37 29.98 -8.92 35.41
CA GLN A 37 30.20 -7.48 35.61
C GLN A 37 30.75 -6.75 34.37
N ASP A 38 30.91 -7.44 33.23
CA ASP A 38 31.11 -6.78 31.92
C ASP A 38 29.79 -6.13 31.46
N LEU A 39 29.52 -4.95 32.00
CA LEU A 39 28.25 -4.27 31.81
C LEU A 39 28.06 -3.82 30.35
N TRP A 40 29.13 -3.45 29.66
CA TRP A 40 29.11 -3.09 28.27
C TRP A 40 28.70 -4.27 27.36
N LEU A 41 29.28 -5.44 27.59
CA LEU A 41 28.94 -6.66 26.86
C LEU A 41 27.45 -7.01 27.09
N ASN A 42 26.97 -6.95 28.34
CA ASN A 42 25.61 -7.27 28.69
C ASN A 42 24.61 -6.34 27.94
N GLU A 43 24.88 -5.03 27.93
CA GLU A 43 24.06 -4.04 27.22
C GLU A 43 24.10 -4.29 25.70
N LYS A 44 25.32 -4.47 25.14
CA LYS A 44 25.50 -4.72 23.70
C LYS A 44 24.74 -5.96 23.22
N LEU A 45 24.75 -7.05 23.98
CA LEU A 45 24.01 -8.28 23.66
C LEU A 45 22.49 -8.09 23.82
N ALA A 46 22.08 -7.36 24.87
CA ALA A 46 20.66 -7.10 25.11
C ALA A 46 20.05 -6.23 24.01
N ASP A 47 20.72 -5.18 23.59
CA ASP A 47 20.26 -4.29 22.54
C ASP A 47 20.21 -5.01 21.19
N PHE A 48 21.27 -5.73 20.83
CA PHE A 48 21.37 -6.45 19.56
C PHE A 48 20.15 -7.33 19.25
N VAL A 49 19.67 -8.12 20.22
CA VAL A 49 18.52 -9.01 20.00
C VAL A 49 17.18 -8.25 19.91
N ARG A 50 17.18 -6.96 20.25
CA ARG A 50 15.99 -6.09 20.23
C ARG A 50 16.01 -5.03 19.14
N GLU A 51 17.03 -5.01 18.28
CA GLU A 51 17.14 -4.09 17.14
C GLU A 51 16.07 -4.34 16.08
N VAL A 52 15.38 -5.48 16.12
CA VAL A 52 14.32 -5.83 15.16
C VAL A 52 12.94 -5.54 15.72
N ILE A 53 12.06 -5.04 14.85
CA ILE A 53 10.63 -4.89 15.11
C ILE A 53 9.85 -5.85 14.20
N PRO A 54 8.58 -6.17 14.51
CA PRO A 54 7.78 -7.00 13.62
C PRO A 54 7.73 -6.44 12.20
N GLU A 55 7.95 -7.28 11.19
CA GLU A 55 7.74 -6.86 9.80
C GLU A 55 6.26 -6.56 9.55
N ARG A 56 5.98 -5.74 8.55
CA ARG A 56 4.59 -5.50 8.10
C ARG A 56 3.99 -6.80 7.59
N ARG A 57 2.73 -7.06 7.95
CA ARG A 57 2.02 -8.28 7.49
C ARG A 57 2.01 -8.42 5.99
N MET A 58 1.84 -7.31 5.27
CA MET A 58 2.02 -7.13 3.83
C MET A 58 2.92 -5.93 3.61
N HIS A 59 3.51 -5.79 2.44
CA HIS A 59 4.40 -4.67 2.10
C HIS A 59 5.69 -4.63 2.94
N ALA A 60 6.20 -5.78 3.39
CA ALA A 60 7.39 -5.84 4.22
C ALA A 60 8.65 -5.37 3.48
N LYS A 61 8.89 -5.87 2.25
CA LYS A 61 9.98 -5.42 1.39
C LYS A 61 9.63 -4.10 0.71
N GLY A 62 10.48 -3.10 0.86
CA GLY A 62 10.29 -1.81 0.19
C GLY A 62 11.33 -0.77 0.55
N SER A 63 11.26 0.36 -0.11
CA SER A 63 12.14 1.51 0.08
C SER A 63 11.34 2.81 0.11
N GLY A 64 11.96 3.90 0.57
CA GLY A 64 11.30 5.19 0.66
C GLY A 64 12.24 6.35 0.35
N ALA A 65 11.65 7.50 0.09
CA ALA A 65 12.35 8.75 -0.13
C ALA A 65 11.48 9.93 0.31
N PHE A 66 12.12 11.03 0.69
CA PHE A 66 11.47 12.30 0.94
C PHE A 66 11.37 13.12 -0.34
N GLY A 67 10.42 14.04 -0.35
CA GLY A 67 10.21 14.91 -1.50
C GLY A 67 9.30 16.06 -1.20
N THR A 68 8.85 16.72 -2.28
CA THR A 68 7.97 17.88 -2.22
C THR A 68 6.83 17.71 -3.21
N PHE A 69 5.61 17.93 -2.75
CA PHE A 69 4.43 18.07 -3.59
C PHE A 69 4.18 19.55 -3.86
N THR A 70 3.91 19.90 -5.11
CA THR A 70 3.60 21.27 -5.55
C THR A 70 2.26 21.27 -6.28
N VAL A 71 1.35 22.15 -5.86
CA VAL A 71 0.06 22.37 -6.54
C VAL A 71 0.30 23.12 -7.85
N THR A 72 -0.22 22.61 -8.96
CA THR A 72 -0.11 23.24 -10.28
C THR A 72 -1.44 23.76 -10.82
N HIS A 73 -2.56 23.25 -10.32
CA HIS A 73 -3.90 23.62 -10.78
C HIS A 73 -4.85 23.84 -9.59
N ASP A 74 -5.70 24.83 -9.72
CA ASP A 74 -6.72 25.14 -8.71
C ASP A 74 -7.85 24.09 -8.71
N ILE A 75 -8.04 23.43 -7.56
CA ILE A 75 -9.13 22.50 -7.30
C ILE A 75 -9.98 22.89 -6.08
N THR A 76 -9.86 24.14 -5.59
CA THR A 76 -10.55 24.62 -4.39
C THR A 76 -12.07 24.54 -4.49
N LYS A 77 -12.63 24.53 -5.70
CA LYS A 77 -14.06 24.28 -5.92
C LYS A 77 -14.52 22.89 -5.45
N TYR A 78 -13.63 21.92 -5.29
CA TYR A 78 -13.95 20.55 -4.88
C TYR A 78 -13.59 20.25 -3.43
N THR A 79 -12.57 20.92 -2.90
CA THR A 79 -12.06 20.63 -1.54
C THR A 79 -11.54 21.89 -0.85
N ARG A 80 -11.78 21.97 0.45
CA ARG A 80 -11.22 23.00 1.32
C ARG A 80 -9.84 22.63 1.88
N ALA A 81 -9.32 21.44 1.60
CA ALA A 81 -8.06 20.99 2.19
C ALA A 81 -6.92 21.96 1.86
N LYS A 82 -6.25 22.45 2.88
CA LYS A 82 -5.23 23.48 2.73
C LYS A 82 -4.03 23.07 1.88
N ILE A 83 -3.74 21.78 1.81
CA ILE A 83 -2.69 21.29 0.90
C ILE A 83 -2.95 21.71 -0.56
N PHE A 84 -4.20 21.96 -0.96
CA PHE A 84 -4.62 22.35 -2.30
C PHE A 84 -5.08 23.80 -2.41
N SER A 85 -4.83 24.64 -1.39
CA SER A 85 -5.46 25.97 -1.26
C SER A 85 -5.01 26.99 -2.30
N GLU A 86 -3.84 26.84 -2.90
CA GLU A 86 -3.33 27.76 -3.91
C GLU A 86 -2.31 27.11 -4.85
N VAL A 87 -2.28 27.57 -6.09
CA VAL A 87 -1.28 27.16 -7.08
C VAL A 87 0.11 27.62 -6.65
N GLY A 88 1.11 26.75 -6.76
CA GLY A 88 2.48 27.00 -6.32
C GLY A 88 2.78 26.60 -4.89
N LYS A 89 1.75 26.25 -4.10
CA LYS A 89 1.95 25.77 -2.73
C LYS A 89 2.74 24.48 -2.70
N GLN A 90 3.74 24.44 -1.82
CA GLN A 90 4.62 23.28 -1.62
C GLN A 90 4.36 22.63 -0.26
N THR A 91 4.34 21.29 -0.25
CA THR A 91 4.18 20.48 0.97
C THR A 91 5.26 19.40 1.00
N GLU A 92 6.01 19.32 2.11
CA GLU A 92 6.96 18.21 2.34
C GLU A 92 6.21 16.87 2.36
N MET A 93 6.84 15.84 1.79
CA MET A 93 6.25 14.52 1.77
C MET A 93 7.27 13.40 1.93
N PHE A 94 6.78 12.22 2.29
CA PHE A 94 7.53 10.97 2.29
C PHE A 94 6.77 9.92 1.48
N ALA A 95 7.47 9.24 0.57
CA ALA A 95 6.93 8.14 -0.22
C ALA A 95 7.56 6.81 0.21
N ARG A 96 6.76 5.74 0.22
CA ARG A 96 7.25 4.37 0.38
C ARG A 96 6.69 3.47 -0.71
N PHE A 97 7.58 2.82 -1.46
CA PHE A 97 7.26 1.83 -2.49
C PHE A 97 7.62 0.43 -2.02
N THR A 98 6.82 -0.58 -2.40
CA THR A 98 6.97 -1.94 -1.86
C THR A 98 6.53 -2.98 -2.88
N THR A 99 6.97 -4.23 -2.71
CA THR A 99 6.16 -5.39 -3.12
C THR A 99 5.01 -5.58 -2.14
N VAL A 100 4.07 -6.49 -2.41
CA VAL A 100 2.91 -6.71 -1.53
C VAL A 100 3.00 -8.03 -0.78
N ALA A 101 3.14 -9.15 -1.47
CA ALA A 101 3.20 -10.47 -0.85
C ALA A 101 4.60 -10.84 -0.31
N GLY A 102 5.66 -10.18 -0.79
CA GLY A 102 7.04 -10.44 -0.38
C GLY A 102 7.29 -10.18 1.10
N GLU A 103 8.04 -11.07 1.74
CA GLU A 103 8.60 -10.87 3.08
C GLU A 103 9.77 -9.87 3.01
N ARG A 104 10.33 -9.48 4.18
CA ARG A 104 11.40 -8.48 4.28
C ARG A 104 12.62 -8.78 3.39
N GLY A 105 12.99 -10.05 3.21
CA GLY A 105 14.10 -10.48 2.36
C GLY A 105 13.74 -10.85 0.92
N ALA A 106 12.51 -10.59 0.47
CA ALA A 106 12.10 -10.86 -0.91
C ALA A 106 12.84 -9.95 -1.91
N ALA A 107 12.84 -10.33 -3.19
CA ALA A 107 13.42 -9.51 -4.23
C ALA A 107 12.45 -8.44 -4.73
N ASP A 108 12.98 -7.30 -5.15
CA ASP A 108 12.17 -6.19 -5.65
C ASP A 108 11.51 -6.48 -7.00
N ALA A 109 12.18 -7.22 -7.89
CA ALA A 109 11.70 -7.51 -9.24
C ALA A 109 10.78 -8.74 -9.33
N GLU A 110 10.17 -9.17 -8.22
CA GLU A 110 9.15 -10.23 -8.24
C GLU A 110 7.86 -9.75 -8.93
N ARG A 111 7.13 -10.69 -9.58
CA ARG A 111 5.78 -10.42 -10.09
C ARG A 111 4.81 -10.25 -8.93
N ASP A 112 4.37 -9.02 -8.74
CA ASP A 112 3.48 -8.64 -7.63
C ASP A 112 2.88 -7.26 -7.92
N ILE A 113 1.84 -6.89 -7.19
CA ILE A 113 1.41 -5.50 -7.05
C ILE A 113 2.54 -4.72 -6.36
N ARG A 114 2.65 -3.43 -6.65
CA ARG A 114 3.53 -2.52 -5.89
C ARG A 114 2.69 -1.62 -4.99
N GLY A 115 3.06 -1.55 -3.72
CA GLY A 115 2.56 -0.52 -2.82
C GLY A 115 3.07 0.85 -3.26
N PHE A 116 2.21 1.84 -3.13
CA PHE A 116 2.46 3.24 -3.48
C PHE A 116 1.87 4.09 -2.36
N ALA A 117 2.64 4.29 -1.29
CA ALA A 117 2.18 5.00 -0.11
C ALA A 117 2.86 6.38 -0.02
N LEU A 118 2.05 7.42 0.13
CA LEU A 118 2.49 8.82 0.25
C LEU A 118 2.00 9.39 1.57
N LYS A 119 2.86 10.08 2.29
CA LYS A 119 2.55 10.86 3.47
C LYS A 119 2.87 12.32 3.17
N PHE A 120 1.86 13.19 3.29
CA PHE A 120 2.00 14.63 3.14
C PHE A 120 1.96 15.28 4.54
N TYR A 121 2.98 16.05 4.86
CA TYR A 121 3.08 16.77 6.14
C TYR A 121 2.41 18.15 6.00
N THR A 122 1.08 18.17 6.09
CA THR A 122 0.33 19.41 5.89
C THR A 122 0.27 20.25 7.16
N GLU A 123 -0.14 21.51 7.04
CA GLU A 123 -0.39 22.41 8.18
C GLU A 123 -1.62 22.03 9.00
N GLU A 124 -2.49 21.14 8.47
CA GLU A 124 -3.69 20.64 9.14
C GLU A 124 -3.54 19.23 9.71
N GLY A 125 -2.35 18.65 9.59
CA GLY A 125 -2.05 17.26 9.99
C GLY A 125 -1.36 16.48 8.90
N ASN A 126 -1.04 15.21 9.19
CA ASN A 126 -0.56 14.29 8.17
C ASN A 126 -1.72 13.76 7.34
N TRP A 127 -1.60 13.85 6.03
CA TRP A 127 -2.48 13.15 5.11
C TRP A 127 -1.74 11.97 4.48
N ASP A 128 -2.28 10.77 4.63
CA ASP A 128 -1.70 9.55 4.06
C ASP A 128 -2.54 9.03 2.90
N MET A 129 -1.95 8.97 1.70
CA MET A 129 -2.49 8.28 0.55
C MET A 129 -1.86 6.89 0.44
N VAL A 130 -2.59 5.85 0.84
CA VAL A 130 -2.08 4.47 0.90
C VAL A 130 -2.61 3.66 -0.27
N GLY A 131 -1.95 3.77 -1.41
CA GLY A 131 -2.34 3.21 -2.69
C GLY A 131 -1.45 2.09 -3.20
N ASN A 132 -1.66 1.75 -4.47
CA ASN A 132 -0.89 0.74 -5.22
C ASN A 132 -0.56 1.26 -6.63
N ASN A 133 0.24 0.49 -7.38
CA ASN A 133 0.49 0.74 -8.79
C ASN A 133 -0.65 0.24 -9.73
N THR A 134 -1.78 -0.16 -9.15
CA THR A 134 -2.97 -0.64 -9.87
C THR A 134 -4.20 0.15 -9.46
N PRO A 135 -5.13 0.46 -10.39
CA PRO A 135 -6.32 1.24 -10.08
C PRO A 135 -7.41 0.45 -9.36
N VAL A 136 -7.26 -0.86 -9.26
CA VAL A 136 -8.20 -1.80 -8.64
C VAL A 136 -7.48 -2.77 -7.70
N PHE A 137 -8.26 -3.60 -7.00
CA PHE A 137 -7.76 -4.64 -6.12
C PHE A 137 -8.54 -5.96 -6.34
N PHE A 138 -8.13 -7.05 -5.70
CA PHE A 138 -8.74 -8.37 -5.87
C PHE A 138 -10.14 -8.52 -5.24
N LEU A 139 -10.48 -7.66 -4.29
CA LEU A 139 -11.57 -7.89 -3.34
C LEU A 139 -12.58 -6.74 -3.32
N ARG A 140 -13.86 -7.10 -3.18
CA ARG A 140 -14.98 -6.18 -2.91
C ARG A 140 -15.36 -6.11 -1.43
N ASP A 141 -15.11 -7.20 -0.68
CA ASP A 141 -15.49 -7.35 0.72
C ASP A 141 -14.25 -7.55 1.59
N PRO A 142 -14.03 -6.72 2.62
CA PRO A 142 -12.85 -6.80 3.48
C PRO A 142 -12.77 -8.08 4.32
N ARG A 143 -13.88 -8.80 4.51
CA ARG A 143 -13.89 -10.11 5.18
C ARG A 143 -12.97 -11.13 4.50
N LYS A 144 -12.79 -10.99 3.19
CA LYS A 144 -11.89 -11.85 2.39
C LYS A 144 -10.41 -11.43 2.44
N PHE A 145 -10.09 -10.26 3.02
CA PHE A 145 -8.73 -9.76 3.02
C PHE A 145 -7.73 -10.62 3.82
N PRO A 146 -8.06 -11.10 5.04
CA PRO A 146 -7.19 -12.04 5.76
C PRO A 146 -6.96 -13.34 5.00
N ASP A 147 -7.97 -13.83 4.30
CA ASP A 147 -7.90 -15.09 3.54
C ASP A 147 -7.03 -14.92 2.28
N LEU A 148 -7.17 -13.79 1.56
CA LEU A 148 -6.25 -13.45 0.47
C LEU A 148 -4.80 -13.47 0.96
N ASN A 149 -4.51 -12.83 2.09
CA ASN A 149 -3.16 -12.79 2.65
C ASN A 149 -2.62 -14.18 2.98
N LYS A 150 -3.46 -15.07 3.51
CA LYS A 150 -3.07 -16.47 3.78
C LYS A 150 -2.79 -17.25 2.50
N ALA A 151 -3.64 -17.07 1.47
CA ALA A 151 -3.49 -17.77 0.19
C ALA A 151 -2.22 -17.39 -0.57
N VAL A 152 -1.85 -16.09 -0.59
CA VAL A 152 -0.69 -15.59 -1.35
C VAL A 152 0.65 -15.68 -0.59
N LYS A 153 0.62 -15.91 0.72
CA LYS A 153 1.85 -16.00 1.54
C LYS A 153 2.39 -17.43 1.56
N ARG A 154 2.24 -18.13 2.66
CA ARG A 154 2.90 -19.42 2.92
C ARG A 154 1.88 -20.50 3.25
N ASP A 155 2.07 -21.67 2.65
CA ASP A 155 1.31 -22.87 3.01
C ASP A 155 1.59 -23.24 4.49
N PRO A 156 0.56 -23.53 5.30
CA PRO A 156 0.73 -23.74 6.74
C PRO A 156 1.50 -25.03 7.09
N ARG A 157 1.55 -26.00 6.19
CA ARG A 157 2.25 -27.26 6.42
C ARG A 157 3.72 -27.20 6.01
N THR A 158 3.99 -26.59 4.85
CA THR A 158 5.31 -26.62 4.23
C THR A 158 6.12 -25.35 4.45
N ASN A 159 5.45 -24.25 4.84
CA ASN A 159 5.99 -22.90 4.87
C ASN A 159 6.56 -22.42 3.53
N MET A 160 6.14 -23.02 2.41
CA MET A 160 6.49 -22.61 1.06
C MET A 160 5.36 -21.80 0.43
N ARG A 161 5.66 -20.97 -0.57
CA ARG A 161 4.63 -20.39 -1.43
C ARG A 161 3.96 -21.50 -2.23
N SER A 162 2.64 -21.40 -2.45
CA SER A 162 1.84 -22.40 -3.12
C SER A 162 1.03 -21.78 -4.24
N ALA A 163 1.34 -22.16 -5.48
CA ALA A 163 0.53 -21.78 -6.64
C ALA A 163 -0.91 -22.30 -6.48
N THR A 164 -1.08 -23.53 -5.97
CA THR A 164 -2.40 -24.12 -5.69
C THR A 164 -3.24 -23.22 -4.78
N ASN A 165 -2.72 -22.84 -3.60
CA ASN A 165 -3.47 -22.00 -2.63
C ASN A 165 -3.84 -20.65 -3.23
N ASN A 166 -2.89 -20.02 -3.92
CA ASN A 166 -3.07 -18.70 -4.52
C ASN A 166 -4.13 -18.73 -5.63
N TRP A 167 -3.99 -19.66 -6.58
CA TRP A 167 -4.90 -19.73 -7.73
C TRP A 167 -6.26 -20.31 -7.37
N ASP A 168 -6.34 -21.22 -6.38
CA ASP A 168 -7.63 -21.69 -5.88
C ASP A 168 -8.44 -20.51 -5.34
N PHE A 169 -7.83 -19.68 -4.46
CA PHE A 169 -8.47 -18.50 -3.91
C PHE A 169 -8.92 -17.51 -5.00
N TRP A 170 -8.02 -17.14 -5.91
CA TRP A 170 -8.35 -16.15 -6.94
C TRP A 170 -9.43 -16.62 -7.90
N THR A 171 -9.42 -17.90 -8.26
CA THR A 171 -10.39 -18.42 -9.24
C THR A 171 -11.79 -18.63 -8.67
N LEU A 172 -11.91 -18.77 -7.34
CA LEU A 172 -13.18 -18.82 -6.61
C LEU A 172 -13.83 -17.44 -6.41
N LEU A 173 -13.09 -16.36 -6.66
CA LEU A 173 -13.56 -14.98 -6.58
C LEU A 173 -13.51 -14.33 -7.97
N PRO A 174 -14.61 -14.42 -8.77
CA PRO A 174 -14.60 -13.86 -10.13
C PRO A 174 -14.26 -12.37 -10.18
N GLU A 175 -14.61 -11.61 -9.15
CA GLU A 175 -14.26 -10.19 -9.00
C GLU A 175 -12.75 -9.92 -8.95
N ALA A 176 -11.94 -10.93 -8.62
CA ALA A 176 -10.49 -10.82 -8.63
C ALA A 176 -9.90 -10.76 -10.05
N LEU A 177 -10.64 -11.18 -11.08
CA LEU A 177 -10.13 -11.33 -12.45
C LEU A 177 -9.55 -10.01 -12.99
N HIS A 178 -10.17 -8.87 -12.69
CA HIS A 178 -9.66 -7.56 -13.15
C HIS A 178 -8.24 -7.31 -12.65
N GLN A 179 -8.02 -7.49 -11.36
CA GLN A 179 -6.68 -7.32 -10.76
C GLN A 179 -5.71 -8.41 -11.21
N VAL A 180 -6.14 -9.67 -11.30
CA VAL A 180 -5.32 -10.80 -11.80
C VAL A 180 -4.84 -10.52 -13.22
N THR A 181 -5.72 -10.01 -14.10
CA THR A 181 -5.34 -9.61 -15.46
C THR A 181 -4.22 -8.58 -15.47
N ILE A 182 -4.26 -7.58 -14.59
CA ILE A 182 -3.18 -6.57 -14.48
C ILE A 182 -1.87 -7.21 -13.97
N VAL A 183 -1.94 -8.02 -12.93
CA VAL A 183 -0.73 -8.64 -12.33
C VAL A 183 -0.07 -9.63 -13.28
N MET A 184 -0.86 -10.36 -14.08
CA MET A 184 -0.34 -11.32 -15.05
C MET A 184 0.07 -10.67 -16.37
N SER A 185 -0.34 -9.43 -16.64
CA SER A 185 0.14 -8.68 -17.82
C SER A 185 1.63 -8.31 -17.69
N ASP A 186 2.15 -7.60 -18.68
CA ASP A 186 3.47 -7.00 -18.66
C ASP A 186 3.67 -6.02 -17.48
N ARG A 187 2.61 -5.41 -16.97
CA ARG A 187 2.63 -4.48 -15.82
C ARG A 187 2.91 -5.14 -14.47
N GLY A 188 2.88 -6.47 -14.39
CA GLY A 188 3.11 -7.19 -13.13
C GLY A 188 4.55 -7.07 -12.59
N ILE A 189 5.52 -6.68 -13.41
CA ILE A 189 6.91 -6.45 -13.01
C ILE A 189 7.38 -5.09 -13.57
N PRO A 190 7.18 -3.99 -12.87
CA PRO A 190 7.78 -2.71 -13.24
C PRO A 190 9.32 -2.80 -13.27
N ALA A 191 9.97 -2.11 -14.19
CA ALA A 191 11.42 -2.10 -14.28
C ALA A 191 12.09 -1.44 -13.07
N SER A 192 11.40 -0.50 -12.43
CA SER A 192 11.78 0.10 -11.15
C SER A 192 10.58 0.80 -10.53
N TYR A 193 10.73 1.31 -9.29
CA TYR A 193 9.69 2.13 -8.64
C TYR A 193 9.41 3.43 -9.40
N ARG A 194 10.40 3.97 -10.12
CA ARG A 194 10.25 5.21 -10.91
C ARG A 194 9.40 5.03 -12.17
N HIS A 195 9.29 3.81 -12.69
CA HIS A 195 8.65 3.49 -13.97
C HIS A 195 7.25 2.87 -13.79
N MET A 196 6.54 3.21 -12.73
CA MET A 196 5.16 2.78 -12.49
C MET A 196 4.27 3.97 -12.14
N HIS A 197 2.99 3.88 -12.52
CA HIS A 197 1.96 4.77 -12.00
C HIS A 197 1.56 4.38 -10.59
N GLY A 198 0.97 5.33 -9.85
CA GLY A 198 0.32 5.09 -8.57
C GLY A 198 -1.17 5.41 -8.62
N PHE A 199 -1.94 4.79 -7.75
CA PHE A 199 -3.38 5.01 -7.64
C PHE A 199 -3.80 4.96 -6.16
N GLY A 200 -4.74 5.82 -5.77
CA GLY A 200 -5.43 5.68 -4.50
C GLY A 200 -6.30 4.43 -4.44
N SER A 201 -6.69 3.92 -5.61
CA SER A 201 -7.55 2.75 -5.89
C SER A 201 -8.96 2.90 -5.35
N HIS A 202 -9.10 3.24 -4.06
CA HIS A 202 -10.38 3.53 -3.42
C HIS A 202 -11.05 4.79 -3.97
N THR A 203 -12.34 4.89 -3.72
CA THR A 203 -13.06 6.15 -3.77
C THR A 203 -12.93 6.82 -2.39
N TYR A 204 -12.54 8.09 -2.39
CA TYR A 204 -12.53 8.99 -1.23
C TYR A 204 -13.61 10.06 -1.39
N SER A 205 -13.78 10.93 -0.42
CA SER A 205 -14.60 12.13 -0.57
C SER A 205 -13.76 13.40 -0.47
N PHE A 206 -14.19 14.41 -1.20
CA PHE A 206 -13.83 15.80 -0.99
C PHE A 206 -15.06 16.58 -0.51
N TRP A 207 -14.85 17.63 0.28
CA TRP A 207 -15.87 18.66 0.50
C TRP A 207 -15.23 20.03 0.47
N ASN A 208 -15.94 20.98 -0.13
CA ASN A 208 -15.49 22.35 -0.30
C ASN A 208 -15.97 23.28 0.85
N GLU A 209 -15.63 24.56 0.78
CA GLU A 209 -16.04 25.57 1.77
C GLU A 209 -17.57 25.76 1.85
N ALA A 210 -18.30 25.44 0.79
CA ALA A 210 -19.78 25.48 0.78
C ALA A 210 -20.42 24.23 1.42
N GLY A 211 -19.62 23.24 1.84
CA GLY A 211 -20.09 21.97 2.37
C GLY A 211 -20.61 21.01 1.28
N GLU A 212 -20.32 21.26 0.01
CA GLU A 212 -20.67 20.36 -1.07
C GLU A 212 -19.70 19.17 -1.10
N ARG A 213 -20.25 17.95 -1.16
CA ARG A 213 -19.47 16.70 -1.21
C ARG A 213 -19.28 16.25 -2.66
N PHE A 214 -18.08 15.72 -2.93
CA PHE A 214 -17.70 15.06 -4.19
C PHE A 214 -17.01 13.74 -3.87
N TRP A 215 -17.26 12.72 -4.68
CA TRP A 215 -16.47 11.50 -4.65
C TRP A 215 -15.23 11.68 -5.52
N VAL A 216 -14.10 11.12 -5.09
CA VAL A 216 -12.82 11.33 -5.78
C VAL A 216 -11.99 10.06 -5.84
N LYS A 217 -11.33 9.85 -6.98
CA LYS A 217 -10.27 8.85 -7.15
C LYS A 217 -8.96 9.54 -7.50
N PHE A 218 -7.86 9.13 -6.87
CA PHE A 218 -6.52 9.69 -7.08
C PHE A 218 -5.70 8.85 -8.05
N HIS A 219 -4.99 9.52 -8.95
CA HIS A 219 -4.09 8.93 -9.93
C HIS A 219 -2.75 9.66 -9.89
N PHE A 220 -1.64 8.92 -9.89
CA PHE A 220 -0.29 9.46 -9.91
C PHE A 220 0.43 8.91 -11.15
N ARG A 221 0.67 9.75 -12.14
CA ARG A 221 1.31 9.35 -13.40
C ARG A 221 2.79 9.64 -13.36
N SER A 222 3.62 8.59 -13.48
CA SER A 222 5.07 8.73 -13.59
C SER A 222 5.42 9.58 -14.80
N GLN A 223 6.26 10.59 -14.60
CA GLN A 223 6.81 11.42 -15.67
C GLN A 223 8.00 10.74 -16.36
N GLN A 224 8.59 9.70 -15.76
CA GLN A 224 9.64 8.85 -16.32
C GLN A 224 9.10 7.86 -17.36
N GLY A 225 7.77 7.78 -17.52
CA GLY A 225 7.10 6.78 -18.35
C GLY A 225 6.99 5.41 -17.70
N ILE A 226 6.32 4.50 -18.39
CA ILE A 226 6.14 3.11 -17.95
C ILE A 226 7.18 2.25 -18.64
N LYS A 227 7.84 1.41 -17.84
CA LYS A 227 8.77 0.38 -18.31
C LYS A 227 8.61 -0.86 -17.46
N ASN A 228 8.49 -2.01 -18.10
CA ASN A 228 8.25 -3.30 -17.44
C ASN A 228 9.34 -4.30 -17.83
N LEU A 229 9.48 -5.36 -17.03
CA LEU A 229 10.38 -6.48 -17.25
C LEU A 229 9.60 -7.72 -17.67
N THR A 230 10.20 -8.55 -18.51
CA THR A 230 9.76 -9.92 -18.72
C THR A 230 10.11 -10.80 -17.51
N ASN A 231 9.53 -12.02 -17.44
CA ASN A 231 9.90 -12.95 -16.38
C ASN A 231 11.38 -13.32 -16.43
N GLU A 232 11.95 -13.47 -17.63
CA GLU A 232 13.34 -13.84 -17.87
C GLU A 232 14.30 -12.73 -17.46
N GLU A 233 14.00 -11.47 -17.83
CA GLU A 233 14.76 -10.31 -17.40
C GLU A 233 14.72 -10.16 -15.88
N ALA A 234 13.54 -10.31 -15.29
CA ALA A 234 13.36 -10.24 -13.84
C ALA A 234 14.14 -11.34 -13.11
N ALA A 235 14.08 -12.59 -13.60
CA ALA A 235 14.83 -13.70 -13.02
C ALA A 235 16.34 -13.45 -13.03
N LYS A 236 16.88 -12.90 -14.12
CA LYS A 236 18.29 -12.54 -14.22
C LYS A 236 18.65 -11.42 -13.24
N ILE A 237 17.84 -10.35 -13.18
CA ILE A 237 18.07 -9.25 -12.25
C ILE A 237 18.03 -9.75 -10.80
N ILE A 238 17.07 -10.61 -10.44
CA ILE A 238 16.95 -11.16 -9.08
C ILE A 238 18.17 -11.99 -8.70
N ALA A 239 18.76 -12.71 -9.65
CA ALA A 239 19.98 -13.50 -9.40
C ALA A 239 21.20 -12.62 -9.11
N ASP A 240 21.29 -11.46 -9.75
CA ASP A 240 22.40 -10.54 -9.63
C ASP A 240 22.18 -9.51 -8.49
N ASP A 241 20.98 -8.97 -8.36
CA ASP A 241 20.62 -7.90 -7.41
C ASP A 241 19.17 -8.01 -6.95
N ARG A 242 18.96 -8.48 -5.73
CA ARG A 242 17.62 -8.61 -5.12
C ARG A 242 17.01 -7.26 -4.74
N GLU A 243 17.82 -6.22 -4.57
CA GLU A 243 17.49 -4.85 -4.17
C GLU A 243 17.44 -3.89 -5.37
N SER A 244 17.20 -4.40 -6.58
CA SER A 244 17.34 -3.65 -7.84
C SER A 244 16.49 -2.39 -7.91
N HIS A 245 15.24 -2.41 -7.44
CA HIS A 245 14.39 -1.21 -7.45
C HIS A 245 14.76 -0.22 -6.34
N GLN A 246 15.17 -0.72 -5.18
CA GLN A 246 15.68 0.11 -4.10
C GLN A 246 16.95 0.84 -4.51
N ARG A 247 17.89 0.11 -5.13
CA ARG A 247 19.13 0.67 -5.68
C ARG A 247 18.84 1.74 -6.74
N ASP A 248 17.98 1.44 -7.70
CA ASP A 248 17.60 2.38 -8.76
C ASP A 248 17.05 3.70 -8.18
N LEU A 249 16.14 3.62 -7.21
CA LEU A 249 15.55 4.82 -6.57
C LEU A 249 16.62 5.61 -5.80
N TYR A 250 17.40 4.92 -4.97
CA TYR A 250 18.42 5.56 -4.13
C TYR A 250 19.49 6.25 -4.96
N GLU A 251 20.07 5.54 -5.91
CA GLU A 251 21.15 6.06 -6.76
C GLU A 251 20.68 7.16 -7.73
N ALA A 252 19.43 7.08 -8.22
CA ALA A 252 18.88 8.15 -9.05
C ALA A 252 18.81 9.47 -8.27
N ILE A 253 18.34 9.43 -7.03
CA ILE A 253 18.28 10.62 -6.16
C ILE A 253 19.69 11.13 -5.85
N GLU A 254 20.67 10.26 -5.56
CA GLU A 254 22.07 10.64 -5.34
C GLU A 254 22.70 11.34 -6.56
N ARG A 255 22.30 10.95 -7.79
CA ARG A 255 22.78 11.60 -9.02
C ARG A 255 22.03 12.87 -9.37
N GLY A 256 20.99 13.26 -8.59
CA GLY A 256 20.13 14.40 -8.91
C GLY A 256 19.09 14.13 -10.00
N GLU A 257 18.87 12.87 -10.38
CA GLU A 257 17.81 12.42 -11.29
C GLU A 257 16.52 12.19 -10.51
N PHE A 258 15.92 13.27 -10.04
CA PHE A 258 14.78 13.22 -9.13
C PHE A 258 13.52 12.68 -9.81
N PRO A 259 12.96 11.54 -9.38
CA PRO A 259 11.75 10.99 -9.98
C PRO A 259 10.53 11.82 -9.63
N LYS A 260 9.63 11.99 -10.63
CA LYS A 260 8.43 12.83 -10.53
C LYS A 260 7.17 12.09 -10.94
N TRP A 261 6.06 12.46 -10.32
CA TRP A 261 4.71 12.03 -10.70
C TRP A 261 3.76 13.22 -10.70
N THR A 262 2.89 13.24 -11.70
CA THR A 262 1.78 14.19 -11.75
C THR A 262 0.56 13.56 -11.05
N MET A 263 -0.02 14.30 -10.11
CA MET A 263 -1.27 13.93 -9.44
C MET A 263 -2.46 14.39 -10.27
N TYR A 264 -3.36 13.47 -10.54
CA TYR A 264 -4.68 13.73 -11.13
C TYR A 264 -5.77 13.19 -10.21
N ILE A 265 -6.95 13.76 -10.33
CA ILE A 265 -8.17 13.26 -9.72
C ILE A 265 -9.25 13.00 -10.77
N GLN A 266 -10.12 12.03 -10.49
CA GLN A 266 -11.45 11.94 -11.10
C GLN A 266 -12.44 12.40 -10.05
N VAL A 267 -13.39 13.23 -10.43
CA VAL A 267 -14.41 13.80 -9.54
C VAL A 267 -15.78 13.40 -10.01
N MET A 268 -16.59 12.84 -9.11
CA MET A 268 -18.00 12.49 -9.33
C MET A 268 -18.83 13.30 -8.34
N PRO A 269 -19.82 14.07 -8.79
CA PRO A 269 -20.81 14.72 -7.91
C PRO A 269 -21.49 13.68 -7.00
N GLU A 270 -21.77 14.01 -5.74
CA GLU A 270 -22.37 13.06 -4.78
C GLU A 270 -23.63 12.41 -5.34
N ALA A 271 -24.49 13.20 -5.98
CA ALA A 271 -25.77 12.74 -6.52
C ALA A 271 -25.66 11.81 -7.75
N ASP A 272 -24.47 11.65 -8.33
CA ASP A 272 -24.27 10.78 -9.50
C ASP A 272 -23.95 9.34 -9.10
N ALA A 273 -23.56 9.12 -7.85
CA ALA A 273 -23.18 7.79 -7.38
C ALA A 273 -24.27 6.73 -7.53
N GLU A 274 -25.54 7.13 -7.43
CA GLU A 274 -26.70 6.24 -7.60
C GLU A 274 -27.16 6.08 -9.07
N LYS A 275 -26.56 6.84 -10.00
CA LYS A 275 -26.99 6.89 -11.40
C LYS A 275 -26.06 6.13 -12.35
N VAL A 276 -24.83 5.85 -11.94
CA VAL A 276 -23.85 5.16 -12.77
C VAL A 276 -24.17 3.66 -12.87
N PRO A 277 -23.88 3.02 -14.02
CA PRO A 277 -24.24 1.60 -14.24
C PRO A 277 -23.27 0.61 -13.57
N TYR A 278 -22.43 1.06 -12.67
CA TYR A 278 -21.49 0.26 -11.89
C TYR A 278 -21.43 0.81 -10.45
N HIS A 279 -21.05 -0.02 -9.51
CA HIS A 279 -20.90 0.40 -8.11
C HIS A 279 -19.66 1.32 -7.95
N PRO A 280 -19.84 2.62 -7.71
CA PRO A 280 -18.73 3.59 -7.73
C PRO A 280 -17.77 3.46 -6.53
N PHE A 281 -18.19 2.74 -5.48
CA PHE A 281 -17.41 2.45 -4.27
C PHE A 281 -16.83 1.03 -4.25
N ASP A 282 -16.91 0.32 -5.40
CA ASP A 282 -16.32 -1.00 -5.54
C ASP A 282 -14.84 -0.90 -5.92
N LEU A 283 -13.96 -1.43 -5.07
CA LEU A 283 -12.52 -1.40 -5.29
C LEU A 283 -12.05 -2.25 -6.48
N THR A 284 -12.90 -3.15 -7.02
CA THR A 284 -12.58 -3.92 -8.23
C THR A 284 -12.93 -3.18 -9.53
N LYS A 285 -13.50 -1.99 -9.43
CA LYS A 285 -14.00 -1.18 -10.54
C LYS A 285 -13.22 0.12 -10.72
N VAL A 286 -13.06 0.51 -11.97
CA VAL A 286 -12.59 1.85 -12.35
C VAL A 286 -13.75 2.72 -12.81
N TRP A 287 -13.60 4.03 -12.71
CA TRP A 287 -14.49 4.97 -13.36
C TRP A 287 -14.00 5.24 -14.78
N PRO A 288 -14.85 5.11 -15.82
CA PRO A 288 -14.45 5.40 -17.18
C PRO A 288 -14.02 6.88 -17.33
N LYS A 289 -12.84 7.10 -17.91
CA LYS A 289 -12.32 8.47 -18.10
C LYS A 289 -13.13 9.32 -19.06
N LYS A 290 -13.95 8.70 -19.91
CA LYS A 290 -14.90 9.41 -20.79
C LYS A 290 -16.03 10.05 -20.00
N ASP A 291 -16.44 9.44 -18.87
CA ASP A 291 -17.54 9.91 -18.03
C ASP A 291 -17.01 10.86 -16.93
N TYR A 292 -15.89 10.50 -16.34
CA TYR A 292 -15.18 11.29 -15.31
C TYR A 292 -13.73 11.47 -15.73
N PRO A 293 -13.41 12.55 -16.48
CA PRO A 293 -12.06 12.79 -16.99
C PRO A 293 -11.07 13.10 -15.87
N LEU A 294 -9.78 12.89 -16.15
CA LEU A 294 -8.71 13.25 -15.25
C LEU A 294 -8.54 14.76 -15.18
N ILE A 295 -8.52 15.30 -13.97
CA ILE A 295 -8.25 16.70 -13.65
C ILE A 295 -6.87 16.74 -13.01
N GLU A 296 -5.98 17.54 -13.55
CA GLU A 296 -4.63 17.73 -12.99
C GLU A 296 -4.70 18.57 -11.71
N VAL A 297 -3.88 18.19 -10.72
CA VAL A 297 -3.84 18.83 -9.39
C VAL A 297 -2.47 19.43 -9.12
N GLY A 298 -1.43 18.64 -9.34
CA GLY A 298 -0.07 19.02 -8.99
C GLY A 298 0.93 17.93 -9.33
N GLU A 299 2.15 18.14 -8.91
CA GLU A 299 3.22 17.15 -9.08
C GLU A 299 4.01 16.95 -7.79
N PHE A 300 4.60 15.79 -7.62
CA PHE A 300 5.60 15.60 -6.59
C PHE A 300 6.91 15.08 -7.16
N GLU A 301 7.98 15.51 -6.52
CA GLU A 301 9.35 15.12 -6.81
C GLU A 301 9.97 14.49 -5.57
N LEU A 302 10.66 13.36 -5.71
CA LEU A 302 11.44 12.74 -4.64
C LEU A 302 12.90 13.14 -4.81
N ASN A 303 13.42 13.95 -3.89
CA ASN A 303 14.71 14.63 -4.04
C ASN A 303 15.66 14.45 -2.84
N ARG A 304 15.29 13.61 -1.85
CA ARG A 304 16.13 13.35 -0.70
C ARG A 304 15.99 11.89 -0.22
N ASN A 305 17.12 11.22 -0.15
CA ASN A 305 17.19 9.87 0.43
C ASN A 305 17.03 9.90 1.95
N PRO A 306 16.56 8.80 2.57
CA PRO A 306 16.62 8.63 4.02
C PRO A 306 18.07 8.69 4.52
N GLU A 307 18.29 9.32 5.66
CA GLU A 307 19.61 9.28 6.32
C GLU A 307 19.84 7.92 6.99
N ASN A 308 18.79 7.30 7.51
CA ASN A 308 18.83 5.98 8.12
C ASN A 308 17.59 5.17 7.74
N PHE A 309 17.81 3.99 7.17
CA PHE A 309 16.72 3.14 6.68
C PHE A 309 15.75 2.72 7.80
N PHE A 310 16.27 2.33 8.96
CA PHE A 310 15.40 1.92 10.07
C PHE A 310 14.58 3.09 10.62
N ALA A 311 15.21 4.24 10.86
CA ALA A 311 14.55 5.42 11.40
C ALA A 311 13.44 5.96 10.48
N ASP A 312 13.74 6.06 9.17
CA ASP A 312 12.86 6.76 8.22
C ASP A 312 11.96 5.81 7.41
N VAL A 313 12.44 4.62 7.05
CA VAL A 313 11.70 3.69 6.17
C VAL A 313 11.06 2.56 6.95
N GLU A 314 11.84 1.85 7.80
CA GLU A 314 11.29 0.72 8.56
C GLU A 314 10.26 1.18 9.59
N GLN A 315 10.51 2.28 10.28
CA GLN A 315 9.58 2.84 11.28
C GLN A 315 8.48 3.72 10.67
N SER A 316 8.48 3.99 9.35
CA SER A 316 7.37 4.73 8.74
C SER A 316 6.06 3.98 8.89
N ALA A 317 5.01 4.72 9.28
CA ALA A 317 3.66 4.23 9.47
C ALA A 317 2.69 5.01 8.60
N PHE A 318 1.90 4.28 7.81
CA PHE A 318 0.85 4.85 6.97
C PHE A 318 -0.50 4.32 7.42
N ALA A 319 -1.50 5.18 7.44
CA ALA A 319 -2.87 4.81 7.74
C ALA A 319 -3.86 5.60 6.87
N PRO A 320 -4.78 4.92 6.15
CA PRO A 320 -5.83 5.63 5.40
C PRO A 320 -6.73 6.51 6.26
N SER A 321 -6.71 6.33 7.59
CA SER A 321 -7.40 7.19 8.56
C SER A 321 -6.68 8.52 8.85
N ASN A 322 -5.44 8.70 8.38
CA ASN A 322 -4.78 9.99 8.44
C ASN A 322 -5.33 10.88 7.30
N LEU A 323 -6.41 11.56 7.60
CA LEU A 323 -7.14 12.47 6.72
C LEU A 323 -7.08 13.88 7.32
N VAL A 324 -7.23 14.89 6.48
CA VAL A 324 -7.27 16.30 6.87
C VAL A 324 -8.60 16.93 6.43
N PRO A 325 -9.04 18.06 7.02
CA PRO A 325 -10.27 18.71 6.61
C PRO A 325 -10.35 18.91 5.09
N GLY A 326 -11.50 18.64 4.51
CA GLY A 326 -11.69 18.69 3.05
C GLY A 326 -11.44 17.37 2.32
N ILE A 327 -10.85 16.37 2.99
CA ILE A 327 -10.62 15.02 2.47
C ILE A 327 -11.22 14.01 3.44
N GLY A 328 -12.14 13.16 2.96
CA GLY A 328 -12.84 12.18 3.78
C GLY A 328 -12.84 10.77 3.18
N ALA A 329 -13.39 9.85 3.94
CA ALA A 329 -13.66 8.49 3.49
C ALA A 329 -14.93 8.44 2.62
N SER A 330 -15.18 7.28 2.04
CA SER A 330 -16.40 6.98 1.27
C SER A 330 -17.05 5.71 1.79
N PRO A 331 -18.25 5.33 1.28
CA PRO A 331 -18.88 4.05 1.56
C PRO A 331 -18.14 2.81 1.03
N ASP A 332 -16.99 2.94 0.39
CA ASP A 332 -16.14 1.83 -0.04
C ASP A 332 -15.84 0.90 1.15
N LYS A 333 -16.39 -0.33 1.12
CA LYS A 333 -16.27 -1.31 2.21
C LYS A 333 -14.81 -1.62 2.55
N MET A 334 -13.96 -1.71 1.52
CA MET A 334 -12.54 -2.00 1.70
C MET A 334 -11.83 -0.82 2.38
N LEU A 335 -12.15 0.43 1.99
CA LEU A 335 -11.61 1.62 2.65
C LEU A 335 -12.05 1.69 4.12
N GLN A 336 -13.33 1.49 4.40
CA GLN A 336 -13.87 1.52 5.77
C GLN A 336 -13.14 0.55 6.71
N ALA A 337 -12.87 -0.67 6.27
CA ALA A 337 -12.09 -1.63 7.06
C ALA A 337 -10.63 -1.19 7.26
N ARG A 338 -10.03 -0.52 6.27
CA ARG A 338 -8.65 -0.03 6.33
C ARG A 338 -8.46 1.15 7.28
N LEU A 339 -9.51 1.93 7.57
CA LEU A 339 -9.45 3.05 8.51
C LEU A 339 -9.02 2.60 9.91
N PHE A 340 -9.51 1.45 10.37
CA PHE A 340 -9.11 0.87 11.65
C PHE A 340 -7.87 -0.03 11.54
N ASN A 341 -7.87 -0.97 10.58
CA ASN A 341 -6.90 -2.07 10.54
C ASN A 341 -5.44 -1.58 10.38
N TYR A 342 -5.21 -0.53 9.58
CA TYR A 342 -3.85 -0.02 9.40
C TYR A 342 -3.32 0.66 10.66
N ALA A 343 -4.13 1.49 11.30
CA ALA A 343 -3.75 2.16 12.54
C ALA A 343 -3.46 1.14 13.66
N ASP A 344 -4.28 0.09 13.78
CA ASP A 344 -4.10 -0.98 14.74
C ASP A 344 -2.79 -1.76 14.48
N ALA A 345 -2.55 -2.17 13.24
CA ALA A 345 -1.33 -2.88 12.85
C ALA A 345 -0.05 -2.05 13.14
N GLN A 346 -0.09 -0.74 12.93
CA GLN A 346 1.04 0.12 13.22
C GLN A 346 1.27 0.30 14.73
N ARG A 347 0.21 0.36 15.54
CA ARG A 347 0.33 0.36 17.01
C ARG A 347 0.97 -0.92 17.53
N TYR A 348 0.58 -2.07 16.98
CA TYR A 348 1.23 -3.35 17.29
C TYR A 348 2.72 -3.34 16.96
N ARG A 349 3.10 -2.79 15.81
CA ARG A 349 4.48 -2.78 15.31
C ARG A 349 5.40 -1.79 16.02
N LEU A 350 4.90 -0.60 16.35
CA LEU A 350 5.68 0.58 16.74
C LEU A 350 5.30 1.15 18.12
N GLY A 351 4.23 0.66 18.73
CA GLY A 351 3.68 1.22 19.96
C GLY A 351 2.63 2.31 19.73
N VAL A 352 1.86 2.62 20.78
CA VAL A 352 0.72 3.55 20.71
C VAL A 352 1.12 4.98 20.36
N ASN A 353 2.34 5.39 20.75
CA ASN A 353 2.87 6.73 20.50
C ASN A 353 3.74 6.82 19.22
N LEU A 354 3.44 6.01 18.21
CA LEU A 354 4.19 5.96 16.94
C LEU A 354 4.31 7.31 16.22
N HIS A 355 3.39 8.23 16.46
CA HIS A 355 3.41 9.59 15.91
C HIS A 355 4.50 10.49 16.52
N GLN A 356 5.20 10.04 17.57
CA GLN A 356 6.38 10.72 18.10
C GLN A 356 7.68 10.36 17.36
N ILE A 357 7.66 9.27 16.59
CA ILE A 357 8.77 8.90 15.69
C ILE A 357 8.87 9.96 14.59
N PRO A 358 10.05 10.54 14.32
CA PRO A 358 10.19 11.72 13.45
C PRO A 358 9.53 11.61 12.08
N VAL A 359 9.67 10.47 11.38
CA VAL A 359 9.05 10.25 10.06
C VAL A 359 7.51 10.20 10.13
N ASN A 360 6.93 9.89 11.28
CA ASN A 360 5.47 9.81 11.48
C ASN A 360 4.90 11.07 12.12
N ARG A 361 5.75 11.95 12.65
CA ARG A 361 5.33 13.12 13.40
C ARG A 361 4.72 14.17 12.48
N PRO A 362 3.53 14.69 12.81
CA PRO A 362 3.00 15.88 12.14
C PRO A 362 3.95 17.08 12.27
N ARG A 363 3.96 17.94 11.25
CA ARG A 363 4.74 19.21 11.27
C ARG A 363 3.95 20.34 11.91
N CYS A 364 2.64 20.20 12.05
CA CYS A 364 1.78 21.11 12.79
C CYS A 364 1.76 20.77 14.30
N PRO A 365 1.39 21.71 15.18
CA PRO A 365 1.18 21.43 16.60
C PRO A 365 0.11 20.36 16.82
N VAL A 366 0.37 19.44 17.76
CA VAL A 366 -0.60 18.42 18.17
C VAL A 366 -1.04 18.70 19.60
N HIS A 367 -2.35 18.88 19.79
CA HIS A 367 -2.98 19.01 21.09
C HIS A 367 -3.99 17.91 21.27
N SER A 368 -3.83 17.10 22.32
CA SER A 368 -4.65 15.90 22.51
C SER A 368 -4.89 15.60 23.98
N ASN A 369 -6.04 15.02 24.28
CA ASN A 369 -6.33 14.43 25.58
C ASN A 369 -5.77 13.01 25.73
N GLN A 370 -5.17 12.45 24.67
CA GLN A 370 -4.48 11.16 24.72
C GLN A 370 -3.21 11.28 25.55
N ARG A 371 -3.01 10.37 26.49
CA ARG A 371 -1.91 10.39 27.46
C ARG A 371 -1.25 9.03 27.54
N ASP A 372 -0.06 9.04 28.13
CA ASP A 372 0.65 7.84 28.57
C ASP A 372 0.99 6.85 27.45
N GLY A 373 1.24 5.62 27.81
CA GLY A 373 1.56 4.54 26.89
C GLY A 373 3.03 4.47 26.46
N GLN A 374 3.40 3.34 25.91
CA GLN A 374 4.76 3.04 25.48
C GLN A 374 5.27 4.06 24.45
N GLY A 375 6.53 4.50 24.63
CA GLY A 375 7.18 5.43 23.71
C GLY A 375 6.79 6.90 23.91
N ARG A 376 6.07 7.26 24.96
CA ARG A 376 5.75 8.64 25.28
C ARG A 376 6.99 9.40 25.76
N ALA A 377 7.43 10.40 25.02
CA ALA A 377 8.69 11.09 25.27
C ALA A 377 8.59 12.64 25.18
N ASP A 378 7.38 13.21 25.05
CA ASP A 378 7.15 14.64 24.79
C ASP A 378 6.70 15.43 26.04
N GLY A 379 6.91 14.91 27.23
CA GLY A 379 6.44 15.51 28.48
C GLY A 379 4.96 15.30 28.77
N ASN A 380 4.23 14.56 27.91
CA ASN A 380 2.85 14.08 28.16
C ASN A 380 1.86 15.21 28.50
N TYR A 381 2.07 16.41 27.96
CA TYR A 381 1.34 17.66 28.24
C TYR A 381 1.35 18.11 29.71
N GLY A 382 2.32 17.67 30.49
CA GLY A 382 2.52 18.11 31.88
C GLY A 382 1.34 17.78 32.81
N SER A 383 0.93 18.77 33.62
CA SER A 383 -0.13 18.65 34.61
C SER A 383 -1.53 19.06 34.10
N LEU A 384 -1.69 19.29 32.79
CA LEU A 384 -2.99 19.65 32.23
C LEU A 384 -4.03 18.54 32.44
N PRO A 385 -5.32 18.86 32.56
CA PRO A 385 -6.39 17.86 32.62
C PRO A 385 -6.31 16.91 31.41
N HIS A 386 -6.58 15.65 31.63
CA HIS A 386 -6.55 14.61 30.59
C HIS A 386 -7.95 14.03 30.29
N TYR A 387 -8.99 14.74 30.70
CA TYR A 387 -10.38 14.35 30.55
C TYR A 387 -11.24 15.52 30.07
N GLU A 388 -12.29 15.22 29.35
CA GLU A 388 -13.32 16.16 28.91
C GLU A 388 -14.70 15.61 29.26
N PRO A 389 -15.68 16.45 29.66
CA PRO A 389 -15.50 17.88 29.91
C PRO A 389 -14.74 18.18 31.21
N ASN A 390 -14.07 19.33 31.28
CA ASN A 390 -13.45 19.80 32.52
C ASN A 390 -13.71 21.31 32.75
N SER A 391 -13.52 21.79 33.99
CA SER A 391 -13.78 23.17 34.37
C SER A 391 -12.56 24.11 34.22
N PHE A 392 -11.42 23.60 33.78
CA PHE A 392 -10.15 24.33 33.79
C PHE A 392 -9.80 24.95 32.43
N GLY A 393 -10.52 24.55 31.38
CA GLY A 393 -10.26 24.95 29.99
C GLY A 393 -8.91 24.45 29.49
N GLN A 394 -8.87 23.88 28.31
CA GLN A 394 -7.63 23.38 27.73
C GLN A 394 -7.67 23.48 26.20
N TRP A 395 -8.16 22.43 25.57
CA TRP A 395 -8.33 22.40 24.12
C TRP A 395 -9.76 22.78 23.77
N GLN A 396 -9.95 23.43 22.64
CA GLN A 396 -11.27 23.77 22.12
C GLN A 396 -11.52 23.00 20.83
N GLU A 397 -12.72 22.49 20.68
CA GLU A 397 -13.19 21.94 19.41
C GLU A 397 -13.19 23.02 18.31
N GLN A 398 -13.12 22.59 17.07
CA GLN A 398 -13.12 23.45 15.89
C GLN A 398 -14.29 23.06 14.97
N PRO A 399 -15.54 23.45 15.30
CA PRO A 399 -16.74 23.02 14.56
C PRO A 399 -16.73 23.35 13.07
N ASP A 400 -16.01 24.41 12.68
CA ASP A 400 -15.87 24.84 11.28
C ASP A 400 -15.19 23.78 10.39
N PHE A 401 -14.51 22.80 11.00
CA PHE A 401 -13.88 21.69 10.27
C PHE A 401 -14.74 20.42 10.24
N ALA A 402 -15.99 20.49 10.69
CA ALA A 402 -16.89 19.33 10.63
C ALA A 402 -17.13 18.88 9.19
N GLU A 403 -16.95 17.57 8.93
CA GLU A 403 -17.30 16.97 7.66
C GLU A 403 -18.83 17.06 7.46
N PRO A 404 -19.34 17.43 6.26
CA PRO A 404 -20.76 17.40 5.98
C PRO A 404 -21.35 16.01 6.26
N PRO A 405 -22.59 15.90 6.80
CA PRO A 405 -23.19 14.62 7.11
C PRO A 405 -23.20 13.66 5.92
N LEU A 406 -22.74 12.43 6.12
CA LEU A 406 -22.86 11.38 5.13
C LEU A 406 -24.28 10.80 5.17
N ARG A 407 -24.98 10.83 4.04
CA ARG A 407 -26.31 10.20 3.91
C ARG A 407 -26.14 8.69 3.76
N ILE A 408 -26.77 7.92 4.64
CA ILE A 408 -26.75 6.46 4.63
C ILE A 408 -28.18 5.97 4.55
N ASN A 409 -28.48 5.06 3.60
CA ASN A 409 -29.78 4.44 3.43
C ASN A 409 -29.66 2.92 3.47
N GLY A 410 -30.73 2.23 3.89
CA GLY A 410 -30.83 0.78 3.88
C GLY A 410 -30.69 0.12 5.26
N ASP A 411 -31.19 -1.11 5.36
CA ASP A 411 -31.14 -1.91 6.57
C ASP A 411 -29.77 -2.56 6.79
N ALA A 412 -29.32 -2.64 8.02
CA ALA A 412 -28.09 -3.32 8.38
C ALA A 412 -28.28 -4.86 8.33
N ALA A 413 -27.65 -5.53 7.37
CA ALA A 413 -27.69 -6.98 7.20
C ALA A 413 -26.39 -7.49 6.53
N HIS A 414 -26.23 -8.81 6.45
CA HIS A 414 -25.19 -9.45 5.64
C HIS A 414 -25.64 -9.52 4.17
N TRP A 415 -25.56 -8.38 3.48
CA TRP A 415 -25.97 -8.29 2.10
C TRP A 415 -24.97 -8.95 1.15
N ASP A 416 -25.47 -9.78 0.25
CA ASP A 416 -24.65 -10.31 -0.85
C ASP A 416 -24.44 -9.17 -1.88
N TYR A 417 -23.21 -8.70 -2.01
CA TYR A 417 -22.84 -7.63 -2.94
C TYR A 417 -23.15 -7.98 -4.43
N ARG A 418 -23.30 -9.26 -4.76
CA ARG A 418 -23.69 -9.72 -6.09
C ARG A 418 -25.13 -9.36 -6.44
N GLN A 419 -25.96 -9.02 -5.47
CA GLN A 419 -27.33 -8.56 -5.71
C GLN A 419 -27.35 -7.13 -6.27
N ASP A 420 -26.35 -6.32 -5.95
CA ASP A 420 -26.23 -4.93 -6.42
C ASP A 420 -25.54 -4.86 -7.79
N ASP A 421 -24.35 -5.43 -7.89
CA ASP A 421 -23.54 -5.45 -9.11
C ASP A 421 -22.87 -6.82 -9.27
N ASN A 422 -23.39 -7.62 -10.19
CA ASN A 422 -22.89 -8.96 -10.51
C ASN A 422 -22.00 -9.00 -11.76
N ASP A 423 -21.58 -7.85 -12.26
CA ASP A 423 -20.68 -7.76 -13.41
C ASP A 423 -19.21 -7.78 -12.98
N TYR A 424 -18.55 -8.90 -13.18
CA TYR A 424 -17.11 -9.10 -12.93
C TYR A 424 -16.27 -9.12 -14.20
N PHE A 425 -16.90 -9.05 -15.38
CA PHE A 425 -16.25 -9.38 -16.65
C PHE A 425 -16.16 -8.22 -17.64
N SER A 426 -17.06 -7.24 -17.59
CA SER A 426 -17.08 -6.12 -18.55
C SER A 426 -15.83 -5.26 -18.48
N GLN A 427 -15.35 -4.92 -17.29
CA GLN A 427 -14.15 -4.07 -17.15
C GLN A 427 -12.84 -4.80 -17.46
N PRO A 428 -12.57 -6.05 -16.99
CA PRO A 428 -11.41 -6.80 -17.46
C PRO A 428 -11.47 -7.11 -18.96
N ARG A 429 -12.65 -7.31 -19.56
CA ARG A 429 -12.80 -7.40 -21.03
C ARG A 429 -12.35 -6.13 -21.73
N ALA A 430 -12.79 -4.97 -21.24
CA ALA A 430 -12.36 -3.69 -21.78
C ALA A 430 -10.83 -3.52 -21.70
N LEU A 431 -10.23 -3.90 -20.57
CA LEU A 431 -8.77 -3.90 -20.39
C LEU A 431 -8.08 -4.85 -21.38
N PHE A 432 -8.55 -6.08 -21.50
CA PHE A 432 -8.01 -7.09 -22.43
C PHE A 432 -8.05 -6.61 -23.88
N ASN A 433 -9.14 -5.97 -24.28
CA ASN A 433 -9.31 -5.46 -25.64
C ASN A 433 -8.43 -4.23 -25.96
N LEU A 434 -7.92 -3.53 -24.94
CA LEU A 434 -6.92 -2.44 -25.10
C LEU A 434 -5.49 -2.97 -25.29
N MET A 435 -5.23 -4.23 -24.99
CA MET A 435 -3.90 -4.84 -25.10
C MET A 435 -3.54 -5.13 -26.54
N SER A 436 -2.27 -4.88 -26.92
CA SER A 436 -1.70 -5.38 -28.16
C SER A 436 -1.60 -6.90 -28.16
N ASP A 437 -1.42 -7.53 -29.32
CA ASP A 437 -1.26 -8.97 -29.42
C ASP A 437 -0.05 -9.47 -28.62
N ALA A 438 1.05 -8.72 -28.60
CA ALA A 438 2.22 -9.03 -27.80
C ALA A 438 1.92 -9.01 -26.29
N GLN A 439 1.14 -8.02 -25.83
CA GLN A 439 0.73 -7.92 -24.43
C GLN A 439 -0.25 -9.05 -24.04
N LYS A 440 -1.17 -9.44 -24.94
CA LYS A 440 -2.06 -10.60 -24.73
C LYS A 440 -1.25 -11.89 -24.64
N GLN A 441 -0.28 -12.08 -25.51
CA GLN A 441 0.58 -13.28 -25.47
C GLN A 441 1.41 -13.32 -24.18
N ALA A 442 1.95 -12.19 -23.74
CA ALA A 442 2.65 -12.08 -22.46
C ALA A 442 1.72 -12.43 -21.28
N LEU A 443 0.48 -11.92 -21.27
CA LEU A 443 -0.55 -12.26 -20.28
C LEU A 443 -0.81 -13.77 -20.21
N PHE A 444 -0.97 -14.44 -21.33
CA PHE A 444 -1.21 -15.89 -21.40
C PHE A 444 -0.02 -16.69 -20.85
N ASN A 445 1.18 -16.37 -21.31
CA ASN A 445 2.41 -17.04 -20.90
C ASN A 445 2.72 -16.83 -19.40
N ASN A 446 2.56 -15.61 -18.92
CA ASN A 446 2.77 -15.27 -17.51
C ASN A 446 1.77 -15.98 -16.61
N THR A 447 0.50 -16.08 -17.04
CA THR A 447 -0.55 -16.82 -16.33
C THR A 447 -0.21 -18.29 -16.23
N ALA A 448 0.16 -18.93 -17.35
CA ALA A 448 0.54 -20.34 -17.37
C ALA A 448 1.75 -20.63 -16.49
N ALA A 449 2.79 -19.79 -16.56
CA ALA A 449 3.98 -19.93 -15.72
C ALA A 449 3.66 -19.75 -14.22
N ALA A 450 2.80 -18.80 -13.86
CA ALA A 450 2.42 -18.54 -12.48
C ALA A 450 1.49 -19.63 -11.89
N MET A 451 0.67 -20.29 -12.71
CA MET A 451 -0.18 -21.41 -12.29
C MET A 451 0.64 -22.69 -12.03
N GLY A 452 1.72 -22.87 -12.76
CA GLY A 452 2.68 -23.95 -12.54
C GLY A 452 2.00 -25.33 -12.39
N ASP A 453 2.26 -25.98 -11.24
CA ASP A 453 1.77 -27.30 -10.85
C ASP A 453 0.39 -27.31 -10.16
N ALA A 454 -0.33 -26.19 -10.18
CA ALA A 454 -1.69 -26.14 -9.65
C ALA A 454 -2.57 -27.22 -10.32
N PRO A 455 -3.47 -27.91 -9.56
CA PRO A 455 -4.35 -28.94 -10.11
C PRO A 455 -5.21 -28.43 -11.26
N ASP A 456 -5.50 -29.33 -12.22
CA ASP A 456 -6.22 -28.98 -13.45
C ASP A 456 -7.62 -28.41 -13.19
N PHE A 457 -8.33 -28.84 -12.15
CA PHE A 457 -9.64 -28.27 -11.84
C PHE A 457 -9.55 -26.75 -11.51
N ILE A 458 -8.43 -26.27 -10.94
CA ILE A 458 -8.17 -24.84 -10.70
C ILE A 458 -7.85 -24.15 -12.03
N LYS A 459 -7.01 -24.76 -12.89
CA LYS A 459 -6.70 -24.25 -14.22
C LYS A 459 -7.97 -24.12 -15.07
N TYR A 460 -8.81 -25.15 -15.07
CA TYR A 460 -10.11 -25.14 -15.75
C TYR A 460 -11.04 -24.04 -15.23
N ARG A 461 -11.07 -23.80 -13.92
CA ARG A 461 -11.86 -22.72 -13.34
C ARG A 461 -11.36 -21.37 -13.83
N HIS A 462 -10.05 -21.17 -13.89
CA HIS A 462 -9.47 -19.93 -14.43
C HIS A 462 -9.78 -19.74 -15.91
N ILE A 463 -9.62 -20.78 -16.72
CA ILE A 463 -9.98 -20.75 -18.15
C ILE A 463 -11.44 -20.34 -18.32
N ARG A 464 -12.38 -20.92 -17.55
CA ARG A 464 -13.79 -20.54 -17.59
C ARG A 464 -14.02 -19.08 -17.24
N ASN A 465 -13.36 -18.55 -16.22
CA ASN A 465 -13.45 -17.15 -15.84
C ASN A 465 -12.93 -16.22 -16.94
N CYS A 466 -11.78 -16.54 -17.53
CA CYS A 466 -11.22 -15.81 -18.67
C CYS A 466 -12.13 -15.88 -19.91
N TYR A 467 -12.70 -17.05 -20.22
CA TYR A 467 -13.62 -17.23 -21.35
C TYR A 467 -14.92 -16.44 -21.19
N ARG A 468 -15.46 -16.36 -19.97
CA ARG A 468 -16.63 -15.50 -19.67
C ARG A 468 -16.28 -14.01 -19.82
N CYS A 469 -15.05 -13.66 -19.55
CA CYS A 469 -14.55 -12.30 -19.79
C CYS A 469 -14.50 -12.01 -21.30
N ASP A 470 -13.75 -12.83 -22.05
CA ASP A 470 -13.63 -12.75 -23.51
C ASP A 470 -13.22 -14.13 -24.03
N PRO A 471 -13.87 -14.70 -25.09
CA PRO A 471 -13.49 -15.98 -25.65
C PRO A 471 -12.01 -16.10 -26.00
N ALA A 472 -11.42 -15.08 -26.66
CA ALA A 472 -10.01 -15.07 -27.02
C ALA A 472 -9.08 -15.06 -25.78
N TYR A 473 -9.52 -14.49 -24.67
CA TYR A 473 -8.77 -14.56 -23.41
C TYR A 473 -8.76 -15.97 -22.85
N GLY A 474 -9.92 -16.64 -22.81
CA GLY A 474 -10.01 -18.02 -22.34
C GLY A 474 -9.23 -19.01 -23.21
N GLU A 475 -9.36 -18.91 -24.55
CA GLU A 475 -8.63 -19.73 -25.52
C GLU A 475 -7.11 -19.53 -25.43
N GLY A 476 -6.67 -18.26 -25.29
CA GLY A 476 -5.25 -17.94 -25.14
C GLY A 476 -4.62 -18.53 -23.89
N VAL A 477 -5.31 -18.42 -22.74
CA VAL A 477 -4.87 -19.03 -21.48
C VAL A 477 -4.89 -20.56 -21.55
N ALA A 478 -5.96 -21.16 -22.11
CA ALA A 478 -6.06 -22.60 -22.27
C ALA A 478 -4.90 -23.15 -23.11
N LYS A 479 -4.64 -22.53 -24.26
CA LYS A 479 -3.52 -22.90 -25.15
C LYS A 479 -2.16 -22.78 -24.43
N ALA A 480 -1.93 -21.72 -23.67
CA ALA A 480 -0.68 -21.54 -22.94
C ALA A 480 -0.48 -22.58 -21.81
N LEU A 481 -1.57 -23.11 -21.26
CA LEU A 481 -1.57 -24.18 -20.25
C LEU A 481 -1.50 -25.59 -20.89
N GLY A 482 -1.57 -25.73 -22.23
CA GLY A 482 -1.68 -27.02 -22.93
C GLY A 482 -3.03 -27.71 -22.73
N LEU A 483 -4.08 -26.93 -22.46
CA LEU A 483 -5.46 -27.38 -22.20
C LEU A 483 -6.42 -26.81 -23.26
N THR A 484 -7.69 -27.21 -23.21
CA THR A 484 -8.74 -26.67 -24.08
C THR A 484 -9.87 -26.03 -23.29
N VAL A 485 -10.63 -25.13 -23.94
CA VAL A 485 -11.83 -24.52 -23.34
C VAL A 485 -12.93 -25.58 -23.20
N GLU A 486 -13.03 -26.52 -24.14
CA GLU A 486 -13.98 -27.62 -24.14
C GLU A 486 -13.79 -28.53 -22.91
N ASP A 487 -12.55 -28.92 -22.61
CA ASP A 487 -12.22 -29.69 -21.40
C ASP A 487 -12.57 -28.88 -20.12
N ALA A 488 -12.27 -27.60 -20.10
CA ALA A 488 -12.59 -26.74 -18.99
C ALA A 488 -14.10 -26.61 -18.75
N GLN A 489 -14.90 -26.56 -19.82
CA GLN A 489 -16.37 -26.53 -19.72
C GLN A 489 -16.92 -27.88 -19.26
N ALA A 490 -16.45 -28.99 -19.83
CA ALA A 490 -16.86 -30.35 -19.45
C ALA A 490 -16.53 -30.65 -17.98
N ALA A 491 -15.37 -30.22 -17.51
CA ALA A 491 -14.91 -30.42 -16.12
C ALA A 491 -15.71 -29.64 -15.07
N ARG A 492 -16.61 -28.73 -15.46
CA ARG A 492 -17.39 -27.90 -14.52
C ARG A 492 -18.20 -28.76 -13.54
N ALA A 493 -18.83 -29.82 -13.99
CA ALA A 493 -19.65 -30.70 -13.16
C ALA A 493 -18.85 -31.40 -12.03
N ASN A 494 -17.55 -31.53 -12.22
CA ASN A 494 -16.62 -32.17 -11.29
C ASN A 494 -15.76 -31.19 -10.48
N ASP A 495 -16.06 -29.89 -10.55
CA ASP A 495 -15.33 -28.90 -9.76
C ASP A 495 -15.62 -29.07 -8.25
N PRO A 496 -14.60 -29.31 -7.41
CA PRO A 496 -14.82 -29.54 -5.97
C PRO A 496 -15.51 -28.39 -5.23
N ALA A 497 -15.52 -27.21 -5.81
CA ALA A 497 -16.19 -26.04 -5.24
C ALA A 497 -17.67 -25.94 -5.64
N LEU A 498 -18.14 -26.77 -6.54
CA LEU A 498 -19.53 -26.74 -7.00
C LEU A 498 -20.48 -27.09 -5.85
N GLY A 499 -21.46 -26.22 -5.60
CA GLY A 499 -22.44 -26.41 -4.53
C GLY A 499 -21.98 -25.95 -3.15
N GLN A 500 -20.77 -25.43 -2.99
CA GLN A 500 -20.37 -24.78 -1.75
C GLN A 500 -21.11 -23.43 -1.60
N PRO A 501 -21.72 -23.14 -0.45
CA PRO A 501 -22.44 -21.91 -0.24
C PRO A 501 -21.56 -20.67 -0.48
N GLY A 502 -22.04 -19.76 -1.35
CA GLY A 502 -21.36 -18.50 -1.64
C GLY A 502 -20.19 -18.60 -2.64
N LEU A 503 -19.95 -19.80 -3.23
CA LEU A 503 -18.90 -20.03 -4.21
C LEU A 503 -19.50 -20.44 -5.56
N LEU A 504 -19.48 -19.94 -6.65
CA LEU A 504 -19.94 -20.34 -8.01
C LEU A 504 -21.46 -20.44 -8.17
#